data_2136e39e736235ba63e80f4ddc3961e7
#
_entry.id   2136e39e736235ba63e80f4ddc3961e7
#
_cell.length_a   1.000
_cell.length_b   1.000
_cell.length_c   1.000
_cell.angle_alpha   90.00
_cell.angle_beta   90.00
_cell.angle_gamma   90.00
#
_symmetry.space_group_name_H-M   'P 1'
#
loop_
_entity.id
_entity.type
_entity.pdbx_description
1 polymer ?
#
loop_
_entity_poly.entity_id
_entity_poly.type
_entity_poly.pdbx_seq_one_letter_code
_entity_poly.pdbx_strand_id
1 'polypeptide(L)'
;MKNAGSVLSLLCVAITCATSAMAEQITFVSQGGVYQEAQTKAILDPAAKLLGITIKQDSVPDAWPMVKAQGETGKPVWDVIDTPPSNCLRGGREGLIEPLDLASMPNVKGMPEAYRTPYSVAYEFYSSVLGYNTKSLKKVPQSWADFWNVKDFPGSRALRNDPMGTLEAALLSDGVPRDKLYPLDVDRAYKRLAQIKPDIAVWWSSGGQSAQLLNDGEVDMLMIWNGRVGAVKKDNADVGFTYNDGILQNTQLCILKNAPNHATAVKFVDTAVSPDLQADLPKYIDYGPGNPAAFATGKLSAERAMELPSSPENAAKQALMSEEWWSSAEGIAAKDRWLKFVQ
;
A
#
# COMPACT_ATOMS: atom_id res chain seq x y z
N MET A 1 77.78 36.17 37.21
CA MET A 1 76.87 36.61 36.19
C MET A 1 76.52 35.38 35.37
N LYS A 2 75.43 34.74 35.63
CA LYS A 2 74.93 33.59 34.89
C LYS A 2 73.48 33.85 34.52
N ASN A 3 73.18 33.95 33.23
CA ASN A 3 71.88 34.12 32.66
C ASN A 3 71.08 32.75 32.68
N ALA A 4 69.94 32.74 33.28
CA ALA A 4 69.02 31.65 33.24
C ALA A 4 67.96 32.00 32.16
N GLY A 5 67.98 31.28 31.03
CA GLY A 5 66.95 31.35 29.98
C GLY A 5 65.78 30.42 30.33
N SER A 6 64.59 31.00 30.56
CA SER A 6 63.37 30.23 30.70
C SER A 6 62.84 29.82 29.30
N VAL A 7 62.75 28.53 29.04
CA VAL A 7 62.09 27.95 27.88
C VAL A 7 60.60 27.75 28.22
N LEU A 8 59.73 28.54 27.61
CA LEU A 8 58.29 28.42 27.75
C LEU A 8 57.78 27.41 26.73
N SER A 9 57.47 26.17 27.14
CA SER A 9 56.88 25.14 26.28
C SER A 9 55.37 25.45 26.12
N LEU A 10 54.98 25.84 24.90
CA LEU A 10 53.57 25.95 24.50
C LEU A 10 53.00 24.54 24.27
N LEU A 11 52.09 24.11 25.14
CA LEU A 11 51.32 22.88 24.98
C LEU A 11 50.12 23.20 24.12
N CYS A 12 50.14 22.86 22.81
CA CYS A 12 48.98 22.91 21.94
C CYS A 12 48.05 21.74 22.29
N VAL A 13 46.96 22.00 23.02
CA VAL A 13 45.86 21.06 23.19
C VAL A 13 45.01 21.07 21.92
N ALA A 14 45.14 20.04 21.10
CA ALA A 14 44.25 19.81 19.97
C ALA A 14 42.89 19.37 20.51
N ILE A 15 41.91 20.28 20.54
CA ILE A 15 40.50 19.94 20.80
C ILE A 15 39.97 19.26 19.52
N THR A 16 39.93 17.93 19.53
CA THR A 16 39.18 17.16 18.56
C THR A 16 37.68 17.35 18.84
N CYS A 17 37.02 18.27 18.13
CA CYS A 17 35.57 18.33 18.05
C CYS A 17 35.08 17.03 17.40
N ALA A 18 34.71 16.05 18.23
CA ALA A 18 33.89 14.94 17.75
C ALA A 18 32.51 15.49 17.37
N THR A 19 32.33 15.85 16.12
CA THR A 19 30.98 16.09 15.58
C THR A 19 30.25 14.75 15.69
N SER A 20 29.36 14.62 16.66
CA SER A 20 28.38 13.55 16.68
C SER A 20 27.59 13.68 15.39
N ALA A 21 27.90 12.86 14.40
CA ALA A 21 27.07 12.72 13.21
C ALA A 21 25.70 12.27 13.72
N MET A 22 24.71 13.15 13.69
CA MET A 22 23.33 12.73 13.91
C MET A 22 23.01 11.66 12.88
N ALA A 23 22.48 10.52 13.33
CA ALA A 23 22.06 9.48 12.43
C ALA A 23 21.13 10.09 11.35
N GLU A 24 21.41 9.80 10.08
CA GLU A 24 20.51 10.19 9.00
C GLU A 24 19.10 9.67 9.29
N GLN A 25 18.08 10.42 8.95
CA GLN A 25 16.70 10.01 9.21
C GLN A 25 15.82 10.22 8.00
N ILE A 26 14.70 9.50 7.95
CA ILE A 26 13.59 9.76 7.01
C ILE A 26 12.27 9.67 7.76
N THR A 27 11.23 10.29 7.18
CA THR A 27 9.83 10.07 7.57
C THR A 27 9.15 9.23 6.50
N PHE A 28 8.74 8.02 6.89
CA PHE A 28 7.99 7.07 6.07
C PHE A 28 6.51 7.11 6.46
N VAL A 29 5.63 7.13 5.47
CA VAL A 29 4.18 7.21 5.69
C VAL A 29 3.47 6.05 5.03
N SER A 30 2.56 5.41 5.77
CA SER A 30 1.75 4.30 5.31
C SER A 30 0.34 4.34 5.90
N GLN A 31 -0.40 3.23 5.80
CA GLN A 31 -1.83 3.17 6.11
C GLN A 31 -2.15 2.61 7.51
N GLY A 32 -1.14 2.41 8.35
CA GLY A 32 -1.29 1.99 9.74
C GLY A 32 -1.74 0.55 9.96
N GLY A 33 -1.96 0.23 11.23
CA GLY A 33 -2.45 -1.08 11.72
C GLY A 33 -1.52 -2.24 11.36
N VAL A 34 -2.07 -3.45 11.33
CA VAL A 34 -1.30 -4.69 11.07
C VAL A 34 -0.47 -4.64 9.78
N TYR A 35 -0.87 -3.83 8.82
CA TYR A 35 -0.11 -3.62 7.60
C TYR A 35 1.21 -2.90 7.87
N GLN A 36 1.17 -1.73 8.50
CA GLN A 36 2.38 -0.98 8.82
C GLN A 36 3.26 -1.70 9.85
N GLU A 37 2.68 -2.49 10.76
CA GLU A 37 3.42 -3.37 11.64
C GLU A 37 4.19 -4.46 10.86
N ALA A 38 3.57 -5.04 9.84
CA ALA A 38 4.23 -6.00 8.96
C ALA A 38 5.39 -5.36 8.18
N GLN A 39 5.17 -4.16 7.61
CA GLN A 39 6.21 -3.37 6.96
C GLN A 39 7.37 -3.07 7.92
N THR A 40 7.04 -2.67 9.16
CA THR A 40 8.06 -2.37 10.18
C THR A 40 8.97 -3.56 10.41
N LYS A 41 8.39 -4.74 10.67
CA LYS A 41 9.14 -5.96 10.98
C LYS A 41 9.92 -6.52 9.79
N ALA A 42 9.31 -6.48 8.60
CA ALA A 42 9.91 -7.10 7.41
C ALA A 42 10.91 -6.20 6.69
N ILE A 43 10.67 -4.90 6.68
CA ILE A 43 11.34 -3.97 5.78
C ILE A 43 11.94 -2.77 6.51
N LEU A 44 11.14 -2.02 7.32
CA LEU A 44 11.60 -0.74 7.84
C LEU A 44 12.73 -0.91 8.87
N ASP A 45 12.57 -1.76 9.88
CA ASP A 45 13.61 -2.02 10.89
C ASP A 45 14.87 -2.65 10.27
N PRO A 46 14.77 -3.69 9.40
CA PRO A 46 15.93 -4.21 8.69
C PRO A 46 16.64 -3.19 7.80
N ALA A 47 15.88 -2.37 7.04
CA ALA A 47 16.46 -1.33 6.20
C ALA A 47 17.14 -0.24 7.03
N ALA A 48 16.51 0.19 8.14
CA ALA A 48 17.10 1.15 9.08
C ALA A 48 18.46 0.66 9.60
N LYS A 49 18.52 -0.63 9.97
CA LYS A 49 19.77 -1.27 10.45
C LYS A 49 20.82 -1.36 9.34
N LEU A 50 20.43 -1.77 8.13
CA LEU A 50 21.34 -1.88 6.97
C LEU A 50 21.95 -0.54 6.56
N LEU A 51 21.14 0.53 6.63
CA LEU A 51 21.53 1.86 6.22
C LEU A 51 22.14 2.70 7.35
N GLY A 52 22.02 2.26 8.61
CA GLY A 52 22.46 3.04 9.78
C GLY A 52 21.64 4.31 10.00
N ILE A 53 20.34 4.31 9.68
CA ILE A 53 19.45 5.47 9.73
C ILE A 53 18.33 5.28 10.75
N THR A 54 17.61 6.37 11.05
CA THR A 54 16.36 6.34 11.81
C THR A 54 15.18 6.51 10.83
N ILE A 55 14.17 5.65 10.92
CA ILE A 55 12.92 5.78 10.16
C ILE A 55 11.82 6.22 11.12
N LYS A 56 11.41 7.49 11.02
CA LYS A 56 10.19 7.97 11.66
C LYS A 56 8.99 7.48 10.84
N GLN A 57 7.96 7.05 11.53
CA GLN A 57 6.75 6.55 10.89
C GLN A 57 5.57 7.48 11.17
N ASP A 58 4.77 7.72 10.14
CA ASP A 58 3.47 8.35 10.23
C ASP A 58 2.44 7.44 9.56
N SER A 59 1.16 7.60 9.88
CA SER A 59 0.10 6.77 9.31
C SER A 59 -1.15 7.58 9.02
N VAL A 60 -1.62 7.46 7.79
CA VAL A 60 -2.85 8.08 7.32
C VAL A 60 -3.60 7.11 6.39
N PRO A 61 -4.93 7.06 6.44
CA PRO A 61 -5.72 6.20 5.55
C PRO A 61 -5.56 6.55 4.07
N ASP A 62 -5.41 7.85 3.77
CA ASP A 62 -5.14 8.39 2.43
C ASP A 62 -4.09 9.52 2.56
N ALA A 63 -2.94 9.33 1.92
CA ALA A 63 -1.85 10.30 1.96
C ALA A 63 -2.09 11.51 1.03
N TRP A 64 -2.95 11.37 0.01
CA TRP A 64 -3.06 12.36 -1.06
C TRP A 64 -3.41 13.80 -0.59
N PRO A 65 -4.41 14.03 0.29
CA PRO A 65 -4.71 15.36 0.78
C PRO A 65 -3.52 16.05 1.46
N MET A 66 -2.75 15.27 2.23
CA MET A 66 -1.56 15.77 2.93
C MET A 66 -0.38 16.02 1.98
N VAL A 67 -0.20 15.19 0.94
CA VAL A 67 0.80 15.42 -0.11
C VAL A 67 0.54 16.76 -0.79
N LYS A 68 -0.72 17.05 -1.14
CA LYS A 68 -1.09 18.36 -1.73
C LYS A 68 -0.80 19.51 -0.77
N ALA A 69 -1.27 19.44 0.46
CA ALA A 69 -1.07 20.49 1.45
C ALA A 69 0.42 20.77 1.72
N GLN A 70 1.25 19.72 1.81
CA GLN A 70 2.70 19.85 1.98
C GLN A 70 3.37 20.43 0.71
N GLY A 71 2.92 20.00 -0.47
CA GLY A 71 3.41 20.53 -1.75
C GLY A 71 3.16 22.03 -1.92
N GLU A 72 1.99 22.52 -1.50
CA GLU A 72 1.66 23.95 -1.53
C GLU A 72 2.62 24.81 -0.68
N THR A 73 3.15 24.26 0.41
CA THR A 73 4.15 24.95 1.24
C THR A 73 5.55 24.91 0.63
N GLY A 74 5.83 23.99 -0.31
CA GLY A 74 7.15 23.70 -0.87
C GLY A 74 8.16 23.14 0.15
N LYS A 75 7.71 22.84 1.38
CA LYS A 75 8.53 22.32 2.48
C LYS A 75 7.84 21.13 3.13
N PRO A 76 7.87 19.96 2.49
CA PRO A 76 7.27 18.76 3.06
C PRO A 76 7.98 18.34 4.35
N VAL A 77 7.26 17.66 5.22
CA VAL A 77 7.81 17.01 6.42
C VAL A 77 7.93 15.49 6.24
N TRP A 78 7.32 14.95 5.20
CA TRP A 78 7.42 13.56 4.79
C TRP A 78 8.51 13.38 3.72
N ASP A 79 9.19 12.25 3.74
CA ASP A 79 10.20 11.90 2.73
C ASP A 79 9.66 10.88 1.73
N VAL A 80 9.14 9.77 2.24
CA VAL A 80 8.66 8.62 1.44
C VAL A 80 7.24 8.27 1.84
N ILE A 81 6.40 8.06 0.84
CA ILE A 81 5.04 7.59 1.03
C ILE A 81 4.81 6.26 0.33
N ASP A 82 4.07 5.39 0.99
CA ASP A 82 3.48 4.17 0.46
C ASP A 82 2.02 4.44 0.12
N THR A 83 1.70 4.42 -1.18
CA THR A 83 0.40 4.86 -1.69
C THR A 83 0.06 4.15 -3.01
N PRO A 84 -1.21 4.16 -3.46
CA PRO A 84 -1.55 3.69 -4.81
C PRO A 84 -0.72 4.37 -5.90
N PRO A 85 -0.30 3.64 -6.95
CA PRO A 85 0.50 4.17 -8.05
C PRO A 85 -0.10 5.39 -8.72
N SER A 86 -1.43 5.47 -8.82
CA SER A 86 -2.16 6.61 -9.37
C SER A 86 -1.86 7.93 -8.65
N ASN A 87 -1.64 7.88 -7.33
CA ASN A 87 -1.24 9.06 -6.56
C ASN A 87 0.20 9.50 -6.88
N CYS A 88 1.13 8.54 -7.01
CA CYS A 88 2.51 8.85 -7.41
C CYS A 88 2.56 9.44 -8.83
N LEU A 89 1.84 8.84 -9.79
CA LEU A 89 1.75 9.33 -11.17
C LEU A 89 1.13 10.71 -11.25
N ARG A 90 0.03 10.93 -10.53
CA ARG A 90 -0.61 12.24 -10.43
C ARG A 90 0.32 13.26 -9.80
N GLY A 91 0.91 12.91 -8.66
CA GLY A 91 1.86 13.76 -7.95
C GLY A 91 3.08 14.14 -8.79
N GLY A 92 3.59 13.22 -9.60
CA GLY A 92 4.65 13.49 -10.55
C GLY A 92 4.26 14.52 -11.61
N ARG A 93 3.05 14.38 -12.19
CA ARG A 93 2.52 15.35 -13.16
C ARG A 93 2.23 16.72 -12.54
N GLU A 94 1.79 16.77 -11.29
CA GLU A 94 1.53 18.00 -10.54
C GLU A 94 2.81 18.61 -9.90
N GLY A 95 3.99 17.95 -10.06
CA GLY A 95 5.27 18.43 -9.51
C GLY A 95 5.40 18.27 -7.98
N LEU A 96 4.63 17.36 -7.39
CA LEU A 96 4.61 17.07 -5.94
C LEU A 96 5.46 15.86 -5.56
N ILE A 97 5.79 15.01 -6.52
CA ILE A 97 6.60 13.79 -6.36
C ILE A 97 7.85 13.90 -7.22
N GLU A 98 8.99 13.47 -6.66
CA GLU A 98 10.29 13.50 -7.33
C GLU A 98 10.39 12.35 -8.35
N PRO A 99 10.96 12.58 -9.55
CA PRO A 99 11.32 11.49 -10.44
C PRO A 99 12.36 10.56 -9.79
N LEU A 100 12.25 9.24 -10.04
CA LEU A 100 13.23 8.28 -9.56
C LEU A 100 14.54 8.36 -10.35
N ASP A 101 15.66 8.49 -9.66
CA ASP A 101 17.00 8.38 -10.25
C ASP A 101 17.44 6.91 -10.30
N LEU A 102 17.10 6.21 -11.38
CA LEU A 102 17.44 4.80 -11.57
C LEU A 102 18.96 4.53 -11.62
N ALA A 103 19.80 5.56 -11.81
CA ALA A 103 21.25 5.39 -11.80
C ALA A 103 21.77 5.10 -10.38
N SER A 104 21.14 5.69 -9.38
CA SER A 104 21.47 5.49 -7.96
C SER A 104 20.65 4.40 -7.26
N MET A 105 19.74 3.72 -7.99
CA MET A 105 18.76 2.77 -7.45
C MET A 105 18.83 1.40 -8.15
N PRO A 106 19.89 0.58 -7.93
CA PRO A 106 20.10 -0.68 -8.65
C PRO A 106 18.99 -1.71 -8.45
N ASN A 107 18.39 -1.82 -7.24
CA ASN A 107 17.27 -2.73 -7.00
C ASN A 107 16.04 -2.30 -7.78
N VAL A 108 15.69 -1.00 -7.75
CA VAL A 108 14.58 -0.43 -8.55
C VAL A 108 14.83 -0.63 -10.03
N LYS A 109 16.06 -0.36 -10.51
CA LYS A 109 16.45 -0.54 -11.92
C LYS A 109 16.31 -2.00 -12.36
N GLY A 110 16.59 -2.95 -11.47
CA GLY A 110 16.46 -4.39 -11.72
C GLY A 110 15.04 -4.91 -11.81
N MET A 111 14.04 -4.13 -11.33
CA MET A 111 12.64 -4.54 -11.41
C MET A 111 12.08 -4.41 -12.83
N PRO A 112 11.10 -5.25 -13.21
CA PRO A 112 10.40 -5.13 -14.49
C PRO A 112 9.81 -3.73 -14.69
N GLU A 113 9.79 -3.24 -15.93
CA GLU A 113 9.22 -1.92 -16.26
C GLU A 113 7.75 -1.79 -15.85
N ALA A 114 6.96 -2.86 -15.96
CA ALA A 114 5.57 -2.89 -15.51
C ALA A 114 5.38 -2.65 -14.00
N TYR A 115 6.45 -2.76 -13.21
CA TYR A 115 6.42 -2.60 -11.73
C TYR A 115 7.03 -1.27 -11.27
N ARG A 116 7.29 -0.37 -12.19
CA ARG A 116 7.82 0.97 -11.88
C ARG A 116 7.25 2.00 -12.84
N THR A 117 7.18 3.22 -12.36
CA THR A 117 6.85 4.41 -13.15
C THR A 117 8.04 5.36 -13.12
N PRO A 118 8.04 6.49 -13.83
CA PRO A 118 9.07 7.51 -13.65
C PRO A 118 9.16 8.06 -12.22
N TYR A 119 8.11 7.88 -11.39
CA TYR A 119 7.98 8.51 -10.08
C TYR A 119 7.89 7.52 -8.92
N SER A 120 7.77 6.22 -9.18
CA SER A 120 7.47 5.25 -8.15
C SER A 120 7.88 3.83 -8.54
N VAL A 121 7.98 2.96 -7.54
CA VAL A 121 8.30 1.55 -7.70
C VAL A 121 7.34 0.69 -6.88
N ALA A 122 6.90 -0.44 -7.43
CA ALA A 122 6.03 -1.38 -6.73
C ALA A 122 6.67 -1.85 -5.42
N TYR A 123 5.87 -1.76 -4.36
CA TYR A 123 6.29 -2.11 -3.02
C TYR A 123 5.69 -3.45 -2.57
N GLU A 124 4.42 -3.65 -2.87
CA GLU A 124 3.73 -4.91 -2.58
C GLU A 124 2.47 -5.07 -3.41
N PHE A 125 1.99 -6.33 -3.48
CA PHE A 125 0.71 -6.67 -4.10
C PHE A 125 -0.29 -7.12 -3.05
N TYR A 126 -1.51 -6.63 -3.16
CA TYR A 126 -2.65 -7.01 -2.33
C TYR A 126 -3.93 -7.08 -3.19
N SER A 127 -5.01 -7.58 -2.59
CA SER A 127 -6.28 -7.68 -3.29
C SER A 127 -7.42 -7.16 -2.46
N SER A 128 -8.33 -6.41 -3.09
CA SER A 128 -9.67 -6.23 -2.57
C SER A 128 -10.49 -7.46 -2.90
N VAL A 129 -10.92 -8.16 -1.86
CA VAL A 129 -11.59 -9.45 -1.94
C VAL A 129 -12.97 -9.40 -1.29
N LEU A 130 -13.81 -10.34 -1.62
CA LEU A 130 -15.06 -10.59 -0.90
C LEU A 130 -14.75 -11.42 0.35
N GLY A 131 -14.73 -10.76 1.50
CA GLY A 131 -14.66 -11.39 2.82
C GLY A 131 -16.05 -11.72 3.37
N TYR A 132 -16.15 -12.75 4.20
CA TYR A 132 -17.43 -13.19 4.73
C TYR A 132 -17.30 -13.95 6.06
N ASN A 133 -18.39 -13.94 6.83
CA ASN A 133 -18.54 -14.74 8.03
C ASN A 133 -19.15 -16.10 7.67
N THR A 134 -18.47 -17.22 8.02
CA THR A 134 -18.87 -18.56 7.66
C THR A 134 -20.01 -19.11 8.55
N LYS A 135 -20.23 -18.53 9.73
CA LYS A 135 -21.31 -18.94 10.64
C LYS A 135 -22.67 -18.37 10.24
N SER A 136 -22.71 -17.13 9.79
CA SER A 136 -23.95 -16.43 9.48
C SER A 136 -24.51 -16.79 8.10
N LEU A 137 -23.63 -17.16 7.16
CA LEU A 137 -24.03 -17.46 5.79
C LEU A 137 -24.33 -18.95 5.59
N LYS A 138 -25.47 -19.26 4.98
CA LYS A 138 -25.85 -20.63 4.61
C LYS A 138 -25.06 -21.20 3.41
N LYS A 139 -24.53 -20.30 2.59
CA LYS A 139 -23.73 -20.61 1.39
C LYS A 139 -22.48 -19.73 1.38
N VAL A 140 -21.39 -20.29 0.93
CA VAL A 140 -20.15 -19.53 0.74
C VAL A 140 -20.27 -18.70 -0.54
N PRO A 141 -20.17 -17.36 -0.47
CA PRO A 141 -20.22 -16.51 -1.66
C PRO A 141 -18.96 -16.71 -2.50
N GLN A 142 -19.13 -16.71 -3.83
CA GLN A 142 -18.04 -17.00 -4.78
C GLN A 142 -17.65 -15.82 -5.65
N SER A 143 -18.46 -14.76 -5.68
CA SER A 143 -18.25 -13.62 -6.57
C SER A 143 -18.93 -12.35 -6.06
N TRP A 144 -18.63 -11.21 -6.68
CA TRP A 144 -19.36 -9.98 -6.40
C TRP A 144 -20.84 -10.09 -6.78
N ALA A 145 -21.22 -10.93 -7.76
CA ALA A 145 -22.63 -11.16 -8.06
C ALA A 145 -23.39 -11.73 -6.86
N ASP A 146 -22.77 -12.61 -6.08
CA ASP A 146 -23.33 -13.14 -4.84
C ASP A 146 -23.47 -12.05 -3.76
N PHE A 147 -22.49 -11.15 -3.66
CA PHE A 147 -22.57 -9.99 -2.77
C PHE A 147 -23.75 -9.06 -3.10
N TRP A 148 -24.08 -8.88 -4.38
CA TRP A 148 -25.24 -8.10 -4.83
C TRP A 148 -26.58 -8.85 -4.73
N ASN A 149 -26.55 -10.18 -4.58
CA ASN A 149 -27.76 -11.00 -4.50
C ASN A 149 -28.27 -11.10 -3.05
N VAL A 150 -28.92 -10.04 -2.58
CA VAL A 150 -29.45 -9.96 -1.20
C VAL A 150 -30.50 -11.02 -0.87
N LYS A 151 -31.15 -11.59 -1.89
CA LYS A 151 -32.19 -12.61 -1.72
C LYS A 151 -31.59 -13.96 -1.33
N ASP A 152 -30.58 -14.42 -2.04
CA ASP A 152 -29.97 -15.75 -1.83
C ASP A 152 -28.85 -15.70 -0.80
N PHE A 153 -28.25 -14.53 -0.59
CA PHE A 153 -27.24 -14.24 0.41
C PHE A 153 -27.72 -13.11 1.33
N PRO A 154 -28.72 -13.39 2.21
CA PRO A 154 -29.19 -12.38 3.17
C PRO A 154 -28.13 -12.05 4.20
N GLY A 155 -28.22 -10.86 4.81
CA GLY A 155 -27.31 -10.40 5.85
C GLY A 155 -26.76 -9.00 5.61
N SER A 156 -26.07 -8.46 6.59
CA SER A 156 -25.47 -7.14 6.56
C SER A 156 -24.21 -7.09 5.69
N ARG A 157 -23.98 -5.94 5.02
CA ARG A 157 -22.89 -5.76 4.06
C ARG A 157 -22.10 -4.49 4.33
N ALA A 158 -20.80 -4.53 4.02
CA ALA A 158 -19.98 -3.33 4.01
C ALA A 158 -19.15 -3.22 2.71
N LEU A 159 -19.00 -1.99 2.25
CA LEU A 159 -18.12 -1.63 1.14
C LEU A 159 -17.12 -0.58 1.59
N ARG A 160 -16.04 -0.44 0.83
CA ARG A 160 -15.07 0.62 1.06
C ARG A 160 -15.66 1.98 0.67
N ASN A 161 -15.46 2.98 1.51
CA ASN A 161 -15.79 4.38 1.20
C ASN A 161 -14.74 5.00 0.27
N ASP A 162 -14.56 4.40 -0.89
CA ASP A 162 -13.63 4.82 -1.93
C ASP A 162 -14.08 4.20 -3.26
N PRO A 163 -14.07 4.94 -4.37
CA PRO A 163 -14.47 4.41 -5.68
C PRO A 163 -13.50 3.36 -6.22
N MET A 164 -12.20 3.44 -5.87
CA MET A 164 -11.19 2.48 -6.32
C MET A 164 -11.45 1.10 -5.72
N GLY A 165 -11.58 0.11 -6.57
CA GLY A 165 -12.00 -1.24 -6.20
C GLY A 165 -13.52 -1.39 -6.14
N THR A 166 -14.25 -0.39 -5.62
CA THR A 166 -15.70 -0.46 -5.46
C THR A 166 -16.45 -0.34 -6.79
N LEU A 167 -15.99 0.50 -7.72
CA LEU A 167 -16.57 0.58 -9.07
C LEU A 167 -16.27 -0.69 -9.87
N GLU A 168 -15.07 -1.26 -9.75
CA GLU A 168 -14.70 -2.54 -10.36
C GLU A 168 -15.61 -3.67 -9.83
N ALA A 169 -15.78 -3.78 -8.51
CA ALA A 169 -16.65 -4.78 -7.92
C ALA A 169 -18.10 -4.66 -8.41
N ALA A 170 -18.59 -3.43 -8.57
CA ALA A 170 -19.92 -3.19 -9.13
C ALA A 170 -20.04 -3.70 -10.56
N LEU A 171 -19.06 -3.41 -11.44
CA LEU A 171 -19.05 -3.88 -12.82
C LEU A 171 -18.90 -5.40 -12.91
N LEU A 172 -18.02 -5.99 -12.11
CA LEU A 172 -17.89 -7.45 -12.02
C LEU A 172 -19.19 -8.10 -11.57
N SER A 173 -19.88 -7.53 -10.58
CA SER A 173 -21.20 -8.01 -10.12
C SER A 173 -22.29 -7.91 -11.18
N ASP A 174 -22.11 -7.05 -12.17
CA ASP A 174 -23.02 -6.84 -13.31
C ASP A 174 -22.60 -7.63 -14.57
N GLY A 175 -21.64 -8.57 -14.40
CA GLY A 175 -21.20 -9.50 -15.42
C GLY A 175 -20.20 -8.95 -16.44
N VAL A 176 -19.54 -7.81 -16.17
CA VAL A 176 -18.44 -7.33 -17.00
C VAL A 176 -17.25 -8.28 -16.83
N PRO A 177 -16.69 -8.86 -17.92
CA PRO A 177 -15.53 -9.73 -17.82
C PRO A 177 -14.30 -8.99 -17.26
N ARG A 178 -13.49 -9.69 -16.45
CA ARG A 178 -12.28 -9.14 -15.81
C ARG A 178 -11.31 -8.45 -16.77
N ASP A 179 -11.12 -9.04 -17.94
CA ASP A 179 -10.24 -8.55 -18.99
C ASP A 179 -10.83 -7.39 -19.81
N LYS A 180 -12.09 -7.01 -19.55
CA LYS A 180 -12.82 -5.94 -20.23
C LYS A 180 -13.30 -4.84 -19.29
N LEU A 181 -12.77 -4.77 -18.08
CA LEU A 181 -13.17 -3.75 -17.12
C LEU A 181 -12.78 -2.34 -17.54
N TYR A 182 -11.62 -2.19 -18.14
CA TYR A 182 -11.09 -0.87 -18.49
C TYR A 182 -11.19 -0.55 -19.98
N PRO A 183 -11.51 0.72 -20.33
CA PRO A 183 -11.88 1.81 -19.43
C PRO A 183 -13.17 1.51 -18.67
N LEU A 184 -13.27 1.93 -17.38
CA LEU A 184 -14.48 1.65 -16.59
C LEU A 184 -15.70 2.35 -17.20
N ASP A 185 -16.80 1.63 -17.32
CA ASP A 185 -18.13 2.22 -17.56
C ASP A 185 -18.65 2.80 -16.24
N VAL A 186 -18.25 4.04 -15.95
CA VAL A 186 -18.52 4.73 -14.69
C VAL A 186 -20.03 4.87 -14.43
N ASP A 187 -20.82 5.15 -15.46
CA ASP A 187 -22.27 5.31 -15.31
C ASP A 187 -22.95 3.99 -14.94
N ARG A 188 -22.57 2.91 -15.59
CA ARG A 188 -23.02 1.55 -15.29
C ARG A 188 -22.63 1.14 -13.87
N ALA A 189 -21.39 1.41 -13.45
CA ALA A 189 -20.89 1.10 -12.11
C ALA A 189 -21.72 1.82 -11.04
N TYR A 190 -21.93 3.14 -11.16
CA TYR A 190 -22.73 3.89 -10.22
C TYR A 190 -24.21 3.47 -10.20
N LYS A 191 -24.79 3.15 -11.37
CA LYS A 191 -26.14 2.61 -11.45
C LYS A 191 -26.25 1.28 -10.70
N ARG A 192 -25.24 0.42 -10.82
CA ARG A 192 -25.18 -0.87 -10.13
C ARG A 192 -25.00 -0.69 -8.61
N LEU A 193 -24.13 0.23 -8.20
CA LEU A 193 -23.95 0.60 -6.78
C LEU A 193 -25.24 1.17 -6.14
N ALA A 194 -25.97 2.01 -6.87
CA ALA A 194 -27.24 2.56 -6.39
C ALA A 194 -28.26 1.47 -6.03
N GLN A 195 -28.22 0.31 -6.70
CA GLN A 195 -29.11 -0.82 -6.41
C GLN A 195 -28.80 -1.46 -5.06
N ILE A 196 -27.53 -1.57 -4.68
CA ILE A 196 -27.11 -2.22 -3.42
C ILE A 196 -26.95 -1.21 -2.26
N LYS A 197 -26.87 0.08 -2.54
CA LYS A 197 -26.63 1.12 -1.53
C LYS A 197 -27.56 1.02 -0.31
N PRO A 198 -28.90 0.72 -0.45
CA PRO A 198 -29.78 0.57 0.67
C PRO A 198 -29.45 -0.62 1.61
N ASP A 199 -28.74 -1.63 1.09
CA ASP A 199 -28.36 -2.84 1.82
C ASP A 199 -26.94 -2.75 2.40
N ILE A 200 -26.21 -1.65 2.17
CA ILE A 200 -24.88 -1.41 2.74
C ILE A 200 -25.02 -0.80 4.13
N ALA A 201 -24.74 -1.60 5.15
CA ALA A 201 -24.77 -1.17 6.54
C ALA A 201 -23.63 -0.22 6.89
N VAL A 202 -22.43 -0.45 6.34
CA VAL A 202 -21.23 0.34 6.65
C VAL A 202 -20.40 0.63 5.39
N TRP A 203 -20.06 1.91 5.22
CA TRP A 203 -19.04 2.37 4.28
C TRP A 203 -17.74 2.61 5.07
N TRP A 204 -16.85 1.62 5.10
CA TRP A 204 -15.63 1.71 5.90
C TRP A 204 -14.53 2.54 5.22
N SER A 205 -13.70 3.21 6.03
CA SER A 205 -12.67 4.14 5.54
C SER A 205 -11.24 3.70 5.89
N SER A 206 -11.05 2.69 6.74
CA SER A 206 -9.72 2.18 7.09
C SER A 206 -9.68 0.66 7.13
N GLY A 207 -8.49 0.09 6.84
CA GLY A 207 -8.31 -1.36 6.93
C GLY A 207 -8.50 -1.92 8.34
N GLY A 208 -8.21 -1.14 9.38
CA GLY A 208 -8.50 -1.50 10.77
C GLY A 208 -10.01 -1.65 11.01
N GLN A 209 -10.80 -0.68 10.55
CA GLN A 209 -12.26 -0.73 10.64
C GLN A 209 -12.83 -1.96 9.92
N SER A 210 -12.39 -2.24 8.68
CA SER A 210 -12.87 -3.40 7.93
C SER A 210 -12.53 -4.72 8.62
N ALA A 211 -11.34 -4.83 9.21
CA ALA A 211 -10.95 -6.01 9.99
C ALA A 211 -11.82 -6.20 11.23
N GLN A 212 -12.12 -5.11 11.96
CA GLN A 212 -12.97 -5.14 13.13
C GLN A 212 -14.40 -5.55 12.80
N LEU A 213 -15.01 -4.95 11.76
CA LEU A 213 -16.35 -5.30 11.30
C LEU A 213 -16.50 -6.80 11.01
N LEU A 214 -15.46 -7.40 10.41
CA LEU A 214 -15.44 -8.83 10.12
C LEU A 214 -15.22 -9.68 11.37
N ASN A 215 -14.27 -9.29 12.22
CA ASN A 215 -13.93 -10.01 13.44
C ASN A 215 -15.11 -10.07 14.44
N ASP A 216 -15.77 -8.95 14.61
CA ASP A 216 -16.86 -8.82 15.59
C ASP A 216 -18.21 -9.32 15.04
N GLY A 217 -18.24 -9.72 13.75
CA GLY A 217 -19.46 -10.21 13.10
C GLY A 217 -20.53 -9.11 12.92
N GLU A 218 -20.12 -7.84 12.88
CA GLU A 218 -21.05 -6.73 12.64
C GLU A 218 -21.62 -6.75 11.22
N VAL A 219 -20.87 -7.36 10.29
CA VAL A 219 -21.31 -7.60 8.91
C VAL A 219 -21.07 -9.04 8.48
N ASP A 220 -21.96 -9.56 7.65
CA ASP A 220 -21.89 -10.92 7.14
C ASP A 220 -20.99 -11.05 5.91
N MET A 221 -20.93 -10.01 5.09
CA MET A 221 -20.09 -9.92 3.90
C MET A 221 -19.54 -8.51 3.73
N LEU A 222 -18.29 -8.42 3.27
CA LEU A 222 -17.70 -7.11 2.99
C LEU A 222 -16.63 -7.17 1.91
N MET A 223 -16.42 -6.04 1.22
CA MET A 223 -15.16 -5.78 0.55
C MET A 223 -14.09 -5.55 1.62
N ILE A 224 -12.95 -6.23 1.51
CA ILE A 224 -11.84 -6.12 2.47
C ILE A 224 -10.53 -6.45 1.77
N TRP A 225 -9.41 -5.96 2.27
CA TRP A 225 -8.10 -6.38 1.77
C TRP A 225 -7.70 -7.75 2.33
N ASN A 226 -7.21 -8.64 1.46
CA ASN A 226 -6.87 -10.02 1.80
C ASN A 226 -5.96 -10.13 3.04
N GLY A 227 -4.95 -9.29 3.20
CA GLY A 227 -4.07 -9.30 4.38
C GLY A 227 -4.78 -8.94 5.68
N ARG A 228 -5.89 -8.17 5.62
CA ARG A 228 -6.71 -7.89 6.81
C ARG A 228 -7.54 -9.10 7.20
N VAL A 229 -8.10 -9.82 6.20
CA VAL A 229 -8.80 -11.08 6.47
C VAL A 229 -7.82 -12.11 7.04
N GLY A 230 -6.64 -12.23 6.46
CA GLY A 230 -5.62 -13.13 6.95
C GLY A 230 -5.22 -12.87 8.41
N ALA A 231 -5.17 -11.60 8.81
CA ALA A 231 -4.92 -11.24 10.21
C ALA A 231 -6.08 -11.66 11.13
N VAL A 232 -7.33 -11.37 10.74
CA VAL A 232 -8.53 -11.77 11.51
C VAL A 232 -8.63 -13.29 11.62
N LYS A 233 -8.34 -14.01 10.54
CA LYS A 233 -8.47 -15.48 10.49
C LYS A 233 -7.54 -16.20 11.47
N LYS A 234 -6.44 -15.59 11.89
CA LYS A 234 -5.54 -16.18 12.90
C LYS A 234 -6.22 -16.33 14.26
N ASP A 235 -7.10 -15.39 14.59
CA ASP A 235 -7.79 -15.35 15.89
C ASP A 235 -9.26 -15.78 15.79
N ASN A 236 -9.85 -15.76 14.59
CA ASN A 236 -11.24 -16.10 14.33
C ASN A 236 -11.35 -17.03 13.11
N ALA A 237 -11.53 -18.33 13.36
CA ALA A 237 -11.64 -19.34 12.31
C ALA A 237 -12.94 -19.26 11.48
N ASP A 238 -13.92 -18.47 11.92
CA ASP A 238 -15.26 -18.39 11.30
C ASP A 238 -15.35 -17.30 10.21
N VAL A 239 -14.20 -16.85 9.71
CA VAL A 239 -14.11 -15.92 8.60
C VAL A 239 -13.45 -16.55 7.38
N GLY A 240 -13.89 -16.13 6.20
CA GLY A 240 -13.33 -16.58 4.93
C GLY A 240 -13.28 -15.44 3.91
N PHE A 241 -12.63 -15.71 2.79
CA PHE A 241 -12.64 -14.84 1.62
C PHE A 241 -12.42 -15.65 0.35
N THR A 242 -12.64 -15.03 -0.80
CA THR A 242 -12.32 -15.61 -2.11
C THR A 242 -11.53 -14.65 -2.98
N TYR A 243 -10.57 -15.18 -3.75
CA TYR A 243 -9.89 -14.44 -4.80
C TYR A 243 -10.70 -14.36 -6.11
N ASN A 244 -11.80 -15.14 -6.23
CA ASN A 244 -12.62 -15.07 -7.44
C ASN A 244 -13.21 -13.67 -7.62
N ASP A 245 -12.96 -13.08 -8.78
CA ASP A 245 -13.30 -11.69 -9.11
C ASP A 245 -12.69 -10.65 -8.16
N GLY A 246 -11.67 -11.02 -7.38
CA GLY A 246 -10.89 -10.08 -6.58
C GLY A 246 -10.29 -8.97 -7.47
N ILE A 247 -9.96 -7.84 -6.88
CA ILE A 247 -9.28 -6.75 -7.56
C ILE A 247 -7.84 -6.73 -7.08
N LEU A 248 -6.92 -7.21 -7.93
CA LEU A 248 -5.48 -7.21 -7.66
C LEU A 248 -4.94 -5.79 -7.79
N GLN A 249 -4.25 -5.34 -6.78
CA GLN A 249 -3.70 -4.00 -6.65
C GLN A 249 -2.27 -4.07 -6.15
N ASN A 250 -1.54 -2.98 -6.31
CA ASN A 250 -0.26 -2.81 -5.63
C ASN A 250 -0.19 -1.42 -4.98
N THR A 251 0.66 -1.29 -3.98
CA THR A 251 1.15 0.00 -3.53
C THR A 251 2.53 0.25 -4.12
N GLN A 252 2.91 1.51 -4.15
CA GLN A 252 4.22 1.92 -4.61
C GLN A 252 4.85 2.92 -3.64
N LEU A 253 6.17 2.89 -3.59
CA LEU A 253 6.95 3.91 -2.89
C LEU A 253 7.24 5.05 -3.84
N CYS A 254 6.97 6.27 -3.40
CA CYS A 254 7.41 7.49 -4.05
C CYS A 254 7.99 8.50 -3.05
N ILE A 255 8.87 9.38 -3.55
CA ILE A 255 9.59 10.38 -2.77
C ILE A 255 8.95 11.75 -3.02
N LEU A 256 8.63 12.49 -1.97
CA LEU A 256 8.05 13.80 -2.12
C LEU A 256 9.05 14.77 -2.76
N LYS A 257 8.54 15.68 -3.59
CA LYS A 257 9.33 16.79 -4.12
C LYS A 257 9.84 17.65 -2.98
N ASN A 258 11.13 17.98 -2.98
CA ASN A 258 11.82 18.70 -1.90
C ASN A 258 11.81 17.97 -0.54
N ALA A 259 11.75 16.63 -0.54
CA ALA A 259 11.85 15.84 0.68
C ALA A 259 13.05 16.28 1.53
N PRO A 260 12.88 16.52 2.85
CA PRO A 260 13.96 17.08 3.68
C PRO A 260 15.21 16.18 3.75
N ASN A 261 15.03 14.87 3.59
CA ASN A 261 16.12 13.89 3.65
C ASN A 261 16.24 13.09 2.33
N HIS A 262 16.13 13.78 1.19
CA HIS A 262 16.03 13.18 -0.15
C HIS A 262 17.09 12.10 -0.44
N ALA A 263 18.37 12.37 -0.18
CA ALA A 263 19.43 11.42 -0.47
C ALA A 263 19.29 10.11 0.33
N THR A 264 18.86 10.21 1.58
CA THR A 264 18.58 9.05 2.44
C THR A 264 17.29 8.34 2.01
N ALA A 265 16.27 9.09 1.57
CA ALA A 265 15.03 8.54 1.01
C ALA A 265 15.28 7.70 -0.24
N VAL A 266 16.15 8.15 -1.14
CA VAL A 266 16.57 7.40 -2.35
C VAL A 266 17.21 6.07 -1.96
N LYS A 267 18.18 6.08 -1.03
CA LYS A 267 18.82 4.84 -0.52
C LYS A 267 17.79 3.91 0.13
N PHE A 268 16.87 4.47 0.92
CA PHE A 268 15.84 3.70 1.58
C PHE A 268 14.89 3.02 0.59
N VAL A 269 14.35 3.74 -0.39
CA VAL A 269 13.44 3.19 -1.40
C VAL A 269 14.11 2.05 -2.16
N ASP A 270 15.37 2.22 -2.59
CA ASP A 270 16.10 1.15 -3.26
C ASP A 270 16.32 -0.08 -2.37
N THR A 271 16.69 0.13 -1.10
CA THR A 271 16.87 -0.95 -0.12
C THR A 271 15.56 -1.67 0.19
N ALA A 272 14.46 -0.92 0.37
CA ALA A 272 13.15 -1.45 0.73
C ALA A 272 12.55 -2.40 -0.33
N VAL A 273 12.94 -2.22 -1.60
CA VAL A 273 12.51 -3.10 -2.69
C VAL A 273 13.54 -4.17 -3.05
N SER A 274 14.58 -4.35 -2.23
CA SER A 274 15.53 -5.45 -2.43
C SER A 274 14.82 -6.80 -2.32
N PRO A 275 15.20 -7.81 -3.13
CA PRO A 275 14.57 -9.14 -3.09
C PRO A 275 14.54 -9.76 -1.70
N ASP A 276 15.63 -9.59 -0.95
CA ASP A 276 15.78 -10.17 0.39
C ASP A 276 14.81 -9.62 1.43
N LEU A 277 14.59 -8.30 1.48
CA LEU A 277 13.64 -7.68 2.39
C LEU A 277 12.21 -7.96 1.95
N GLN A 278 11.95 -7.88 0.65
CA GLN A 278 10.64 -8.15 0.08
C GLN A 278 10.16 -9.58 0.34
N ALA A 279 11.07 -10.55 0.34
CA ALA A 279 10.75 -11.96 0.64
C ALA A 279 10.33 -12.19 2.11
N ASP A 280 10.63 -11.25 3.00
CA ASP A 280 10.27 -11.36 4.41
C ASP A 280 8.85 -10.83 4.71
N LEU A 281 8.29 -9.96 3.87
CA LEU A 281 6.95 -9.37 4.06
C LEU A 281 5.84 -10.42 4.23
N PRO A 282 5.75 -11.48 3.39
CA PRO A 282 4.72 -12.51 3.52
C PRO A 282 4.74 -13.32 4.83
N LYS A 283 5.79 -13.20 5.64
CA LYS A 283 5.83 -13.82 6.97
C LYS A 283 4.90 -13.12 7.97
N TYR A 284 4.58 -11.86 7.73
CA TYR A 284 3.84 -11.01 8.66
C TYR A 284 2.44 -10.65 8.16
N ILE A 285 2.25 -10.60 6.84
CA ILE A 285 0.97 -10.29 6.22
C ILE A 285 0.81 -11.06 4.89
N ASP A 286 -0.43 -11.38 4.51
CA ASP A 286 -0.73 -12.15 3.30
C ASP A 286 -0.71 -11.29 2.04
N TYR A 287 0.35 -10.46 1.90
CA TYR A 287 0.61 -9.64 0.73
C TYR A 287 1.79 -10.19 -0.07
N GLY A 288 1.75 -10.01 -1.38
CA GLY A 288 2.82 -10.44 -2.26
C GLY A 288 3.93 -9.41 -2.36
N PRO A 289 5.19 -9.83 -2.51
CA PRO A 289 6.29 -8.90 -2.71
C PRO A 289 6.12 -8.08 -3.99
N GLY A 290 6.50 -6.79 -3.95
CA GLY A 290 6.54 -5.92 -5.11
C GLY A 290 7.69 -6.28 -6.06
N ASN A 291 8.79 -6.79 -5.53
CA ASN A 291 9.91 -7.26 -6.33
C ASN A 291 9.76 -8.76 -6.63
N PRO A 292 9.52 -9.18 -7.89
CA PRO A 292 9.33 -10.58 -8.24
C PRO A 292 10.57 -11.45 -7.99
N ALA A 293 11.77 -10.88 -7.94
CA ALA A 293 12.99 -11.61 -7.60
C ALA A 293 12.97 -12.15 -6.15
N ALA A 294 12.09 -11.65 -5.30
CA ALA A 294 11.87 -12.14 -3.93
C ALA A 294 11.47 -13.62 -3.91
N PHE A 295 10.72 -14.09 -4.90
CA PHE A 295 10.32 -15.50 -5.03
C PHE A 295 11.50 -16.43 -5.31
N ALA A 296 12.60 -15.92 -5.87
CA ALA A 296 13.81 -16.69 -6.16
C ALA A 296 14.84 -16.69 -5.02
N THR A 297 14.61 -15.97 -3.92
CA THR A 297 15.56 -15.90 -2.79
C THR A 297 15.66 -17.18 -1.96
N GLY A 298 14.69 -18.10 -2.10
CA GLY A 298 14.57 -19.30 -1.26
C GLY A 298 14.00 -19.02 0.15
N LYS A 299 13.67 -17.78 0.50
CA LYS A 299 13.07 -17.43 1.80
C LYS A 299 11.56 -17.72 1.87
N LEU A 300 10.87 -17.79 0.72
CA LEU A 300 9.47 -18.15 0.61
C LEU A 300 9.35 -19.63 0.22
N SER A 301 8.57 -20.41 0.98
CA SER A 301 8.23 -21.76 0.54
C SER A 301 7.27 -21.72 -0.66
N ALA A 302 7.24 -22.80 -1.45
CA ALA A 302 6.34 -22.89 -2.59
C ALA A 302 4.86 -22.80 -2.14
N GLU A 303 4.51 -23.43 -1.01
CA GLU A 303 3.17 -23.38 -0.43
C GLU A 303 2.79 -21.93 -0.08
N ARG A 304 3.70 -21.22 0.60
CA ARG A 304 3.44 -19.82 0.98
C ARG A 304 3.30 -18.92 -0.25
N ALA A 305 4.14 -19.12 -1.26
CA ALA A 305 4.07 -18.37 -2.51
C ALA A 305 2.69 -18.54 -3.20
N MET A 306 2.12 -19.77 -3.19
CA MET A 306 0.80 -20.05 -3.77
C MET A 306 -0.38 -19.42 -3.01
N GLU A 307 -0.22 -19.08 -1.74
CA GLU A 307 -1.27 -18.40 -0.95
C GLU A 307 -1.39 -16.90 -1.26
N LEU A 308 -0.34 -16.32 -1.86
CA LEU A 308 -0.26 -14.88 -2.06
C LEU A 308 -1.17 -14.41 -3.22
N PRO A 309 -1.70 -13.16 -3.15
CA PRO A 309 -2.60 -12.63 -4.18
C PRO A 309 -1.96 -12.56 -5.57
N SER A 310 -0.65 -12.33 -5.63
CA SER A 310 0.14 -12.25 -6.86
C SER A 310 0.66 -13.58 -7.37
N SER A 311 0.32 -14.72 -6.72
CA SER A 311 0.63 -16.03 -7.31
C SER A 311 -0.07 -16.20 -8.66
N PRO A 312 0.51 -16.93 -9.62
CA PRO A 312 -0.11 -17.08 -10.95
C PRO A 312 -1.54 -17.59 -10.90
N GLU A 313 -1.83 -18.56 -10.02
CA GLU A 313 -3.17 -19.13 -9.86
C GLU A 313 -4.18 -18.10 -9.31
N ASN A 314 -3.80 -17.35 -8.27
CA ASN A 314 -4.69 -16.38 -7.66
C ASN A 314 -4.82 -15.14 -8.54
N ALA A 315 -3.74 -14.68 -9.16
CA ALA A 315 -3.78 -13.55 -10.09
C ALA A 315 -4.74 -13.81 -11.28
N ALA A 316 -4.76 -15.05 -11.81
CA ALA A 316 -5.65 -15.44 -12.90
C ALA A 316 -7.15 -15.37 -12.53
N LYS A 317 -7.50 -15.41 -11.24
CA LYS A 317 -8.89 -15.32 -10.75
C LYS A 317 -9.35 -13.87 -10.56
N GLN A 318 -8.47 -12.89 -10.69
CA GLN A 318 -8.67 -11.51 -10.30
C GLN A 318 -8.63 -10.55 -11.50
N ALA A 319 -9.23 -9.40 -11.34
CA ALA A 319 -9.04 -8.28 -12.25
C ALA A 319 -7.83 -7.45 -11.78
N LEU A 320 -6.94 -7.07 -12.70
CA LEU A 320 -5.87 -6.15 -12.38
C LEU A 320 -6.41 -4.71 -12.43
N MET A 321 -6.21 -3.95 -11.36
CA MET A 321 -6.57 -2.53 -11.32
C MET A 321 -5.69 -1.74 -12.30
N SER A 322 -6.30 -0.89 -13.13
CA SER A 322 -5.57 0.02 -14.01
C SER A 322 -5.27 1.34 -13.32
N GLU A 323 -4.08 1.47 -12.78
CA GLU A 323 -3.62 2.71 -12.15
C GLU A 323 -3.46 3.86 -13.16
N GLU A 324 -3.16 3.52 -14.42
CA GLU A 324 -3.14 4.50 -15.50
C GLU A 324 -4.52 5.14 -15.68
N TRP A 325 -5.57 4.34 -15.75
CA TRP A 325 -6.93 4.83 -15.85
C TRP A 325 -7.33 5.66 -14.61
N TRP A 326 -7.04 5.17 -13.40
CA TRP A 326 -7.36 5.90 -12.17
C TRP A 326 -6.60 7.23 -12.02
N SER A 327 -5.47 7.38 -12.72
CA SER A 327 -4.70 8.63 -12.78
C SER A 327 -5.10 9.54 -13.96
N SER A 328 -5.99 9.10 -14.85
CA SER A 328 -6.52 9.88 -15.98
C SER A 328 -7.56 10.91 -15.54
N ALA A 329 -7.97 11.78 -16.47
CA ALA A 329 -9.03 12.75 -16.22
C ALA A 329 -10.37 12.06 -15.87
N GLU A 330 -10.69 10.95 -16.52
CA GLU A 330 -11.89 10.15 -16.27
C GLU A 330 -11.86 9.52 -14.87
N GLY A 331 -10.72 8.94 -14.47
CA GLY A 331 -10.55 8.36 -13.15
C GLY A 331 -10.65 9.42 -12.03
N ILE A 332 -10.09 10.61 -12.26
CA ILE A 332 -10.21 11.74 -11.33
C ILE A 332 -11.69 12.18 -11.23
N ALA A 333 -12.38 12.33 -12.36
CA ALA A 333 -13.80 12.69 -12.37
C ALA A 333 -14.67 11.62 -11.67
N ALA A 334 -14.32 10.34 -11.78
CA ALA A 334 -15.00 9.28 -11.06
C ALA A 334 -14.81 9.42 -9.54
N LYS A 335 -13.60 9.77 -9.06
CA LYS A 335 -13.35 10.07 -7.64
C LYS A 335 -14.15 11.28 -7.14
N ASP A 336 -14.23 12.34 -7.93
CA ASP A 336 -15.03 13.53 -7.56
C ASP A 336 -16.53 13.21 -7.49
N ARG A 337 -17.03 12.36 -8.38
CA ARG A 337 -18.43 11.89 -8.35
C ARG A 337 -18.75 11.06 -7.11
N TRP A 338 -17.77 10.30 -6.59
CA TRP A 338 -17.93 9.48 -5.39
C TRP A 338 -18.35 10.30 -4.17
N LEU A 339 -17.76 11.46 -3.99
CA LEU A 339 -18.08 12.35 -2.86
C LEU A 339 -19.57 12.74 -2.80
N LYS A 340 -20.23 12.81 -3.96
CA LYS A 340 -21.67 13.08 -4.06
C LYS A 340 -22.52 11.82 -3.91
N PHE A 341 -21.96 10.68 -4.32
CA PHE A 341 -22.69 9.40 -4.28
C PHE A 341 -22.86 8.87 -2.86
N VAL A 342 -21.86 9.00 -2.01
CA VAL A 342 -21.90 8.47 -0.63
C VAL A 342 -22.67 9.36 0.35
N GLN A 343 -22.93 10.62 0.00
CA GLN A 343 -23.85 11.51 0.73
C GLN A 343 -25.29 11.07 0.55
#